data_d39b81f73526b424aeab86ff504560b7
#
_entry.id   d39b81f73526b424aeab86ff504560b7
#
_cell.length_a   1.000
_cell.length_b   1.000
_cell.length_c   1.000
_cell.angle_alpha   90.00
_cell.angle_beta   90.00
_cell.angle_gamma   90.00
#
_symmetry.space_group_name_H-M   'P 1'
#
loop_
_entity.id
_entity.type
_entity.pdbx_description
1 polymer ?
#
loop_
_entity_poly.entity_id
_entity_poly.type
_entity_poly.pdbx_seq_one_letter_code
_entity_poly.pdbx_strand_id
1 'polypeptide(L)'
;MLPVQIAENIYDVGVQDWAVRDFHGYKTERGATYNSYLIMDEKITLIDTVKAPFTEELLNNISKVTPLDTIDYIVINHVEPDHSGAMPALAKACPKAKFYITMQGKNEAIQHYGDIFDFEVVKD
;
A
#
# COMPACT_ATOMS: atom_id res chain seq x y z
N MET A 1 -8.22 0.28 12.54
CA MET A 1 -7.71 1.64 12.72
C MET A 1 -8.37 2.56 11.68
N LEU A 2 -8.77 3.75 12.07
CA LEU A 2 -9.41 4.69 11.15
C LEU A 2 -8.35 5.55 10.46
N PRO A 3 -8.62 6.06 9.24
CA PRO A 3 -7.70 6.99 8.61
C PRO A 3 -7.51 8.26 9.45
N VAL A 4 -6.28 8.75 9.48
CA VAL A 4 -5.92 9.94 10.25
C VAL A 4 -5.31 10.96 9.30
N GLN A 5 -5.87 12.17 9.27
CA GLN A 5 -5.29 13.24 8.48
C GLN A 5 -4.04 13.78 9.19
N ILE A 6 -2.88 13.67 8.54
CA ILE A 6 -1.60 14.07 9.13
C ILE A 6 -1.09 15.41 8.59
N ALA A 7 -1.62 15.85 7.47
CA ALA A 7 -1.31 17.15 6.88
C ALA A 7 -2.44 17.51 5.93
N GLU A 8 -2.44 18.74 5.41
CA GLU A 8 -3.40 19.10 4.38
C GLU A 8 -3.25 18.14 3.21
N ASN A 9 -4.35 17.49 2.83
CA ASN A 9 -4.42 16.53 1.72
C ASN A 9 -3.63 15.22 1.91
N ILE A 10 -3.10 14.93 3.10
CA ILE A 10 -2.38 13.67 3.34
C ILE A 10 -3.02 12.92 4.50
N TYR A 11 -3.36 11.66 4.24
CA TYR A 11 -4.01 10.77 5.22
C TYR A 11 -3.16 9.53 5.44
N ASP A 12 -3.00 9.16 6.70
CA ASP A 12 -2.45 7.85 7.07
C ASP A 12 -3.61 6.86 7.01
N VAL A 13 -3.55 5.94 6.05
CA VAL A 13 -4.56 4.90 5.86
C VAL A 13 -4.02 3.52 6.24
N GLY A 14 -2.82 3.46 6.80
CA GLY A 14 -2.17 2.22 7.21
C GLY A 14 -2.88 1.52 8.36
N VAL A 15 -2.32 0.38 8.76
CA VAL A 15 -2.89 -0.46 9.81
C VAL A 15 -1.84 -0.78 10.85
N GLN A 16 -2.31 -1.15 12.04
CA GLN A 16 -1.44 -1.58 13.12
C GLN A 16 -1.73 -3.04 13.45
N ASP A 17 -0.70 -3.86 13.41
CA ASP A 17 -0.79 -5.28 13.74
C ASP A 17 -0.37 -5.48 15.20
N TRP A 18 -1.35 -5.56 16.09
CA TRP A 18 -1.12 -5.73 17.53
C TRP A 18 -0.68 -7.13 17.89
N ALA A 19 -0.89 -8.10 16.99
CA ALA A 19 -0.66 -9.52 17.28
C ALA A 19 0.78 -9.96 16.98
N VAL A 20 1.50 -9.26 16.08
CA VAL A 20 2.85 -9.66 15.71
C VAL A 20 3.81 -9.42 16.88
N ARG A 21 4.66 -10.42 17.17
CA ARG A 21 5.66 -10.33 18.24
C ARG A 21 7.09 -10.50 17.72
N ASP A 22 7.24 -11.11 16.54
CA ASP A 22 8.50 -11.21 15.81
C ASP A 22 8.35 -10.56 14.47
N PHE A 23 9.26 -9.66 14.13
CA PHE A 23 9.21 -8.92 12.88
C PHE A 23 10.62 -8.78 12.34
N HIS A 24 10.88 -9.43 11.20
CA HIS A 24 12.22 -9.48 10.57
C HIS A 24 13.30 -9.98 11.55
N GLY A 25 12.95 -10.95 12.42
CA GLY A 25 13.88 -11.48 13.40
C GLY A 25 14.00 -10.66 14.67
N TYR A 26 13.30 -9.55 14.78
CA TYR A 26 13.27 -8.72 15.99
C TYR A 26 11.96 -8.93 16.74
N LYS A 27 12.05 -8.90 18.08
CA LYS A 27 10.85 -8.97 18.90
C LYS A 27 10.14 -7.62 18.93
N THR A 28 8.82 -7.66 18.81
CA THR A 28 7.99 -6.47 18.94
C THR A 28 7.06 -6.64 20.12
N GLU A 29 7.15 -5.74 21.09
CA GLU A 29 6.33 -5.84 22.30
C GLU A 29 4.89 -5.39 22.06
N ARG A 30 4.67 -4.46 21.14
CA ARG A 30 3.36 -3.84 20.89
C ARG A 30 2.88 -4.02 19.46
N GLY A 31 3.43 -5.02 18.75
CA GLY A 31 3.06 -5.25 17.36
C GLY A 31 3.88 -4.42 16.39
N ALA A 32 3.37 -4.28 15.18
CA ALA A 32 4.01 -3.54 14.10
C ALA A 32 3.00 -2.64 13.40
N THR A 33 3.48 -1.58 12.76
CA THR A 33 2.66 -0.69 11.96
C THR A 33 3.04 -0.85 10.50
N TYR A 34 2.05 -1.05 9.65
CA TYR A 34 2.24 -1.09 8.20
C TYR A 34 1.75 0.24 7.65
N ASN A 35 2.70 1.10 7.29
CA ASN A 35 2.41 2.47 6.90
C ASN A 35 1.98 2.55 5.45
N SER A 36 0.88 3.23 5.23
CA SER A 36 0.38 3.54 3.90
C SER A 36 -0.24 4.93 3.95
N TYR A 37 0.07 5.77 2.96
CA TYR A 37 -0.38 7.16 2.94
C TYR A 37 -1.13 7.46 1.67
N LEU A 38 -2.22 8.22 1.82
CA LEU A 38 -3.05 8.64 0.69
C LEU A 38 -2.89 10.15 0.52
N ILE A 39 -2.47 10.56 -0.67
CA ILE A 39 -2.29 11.98 -1.01
C ILE A 39 -3.44 12.41 -1.90
N MET A 40 -4.26 13.33 -1.38
CA MET A 40 -5.44 13.86 -2.06
C MET A 40 -5.11 15.18 -2.74
N ASP A 41 -4.47 15.09 -3.89
CA ASP A 41 -4.13 16.26 -4.70
C ASP A 41 -4.79 16.13 -6.07
N GLU A 42 -4.37 16.93 -7.04
CA GLU A 42 -4.89 16.87 -8.40
C GLU A 42 -4.89 15.44 -8.94
N LYS A 43 -3.81 14.70 -8.65
CA LYS A 43 -3.73 13.26 -8.88
C LYS A 43 -3.73 12.57 -7.52
N ILE A 44 -4.62 11.60 -7.34
CA ILE A 44 -4.74 10.89 -6.09
C ILE A 44 -3.74 9.74 -6.07
N THR A 45 -2.86 9.75 -5.06
CA THR A 45 -1.72 8.82 -4.98
C THR A 45 -1.72 8.06 -3.65
N LEU A 46 -1.57 6.75 -3.74
CA LEU A 46 -1.35 5.90 -2.58
C LEU A 46 0.12 5.53 -2.49
N ILE A 47 0.73 5.68 -1.31
CA ILE A 47 2.12 5.34 -1.05
C ILE A 47 2.17 4.07 -0.22
N ASP A 48 2.72 3.00 -0.78
CA ASP A 48 2.85 1.68 -0.19
C ASP A 48 1.53 1.04 0.24
N THR A 49 1.58 -0.21 0.63
CA THR A 49 0.40 -0.96 1.08
C THR A 49 0.70 -1.63 2.42
N VAL A 50 -0.04 -2.69 2.74
CA VAL A 50 0.03 -3.36 4.02
C VAL A 50 0.20 -4.86 3.81
N LYS A 51 0.44 -5.59 4.89
CA LYS A 51 0.49 -7.04 4.89
C LYS A 51 -0.87 -7.62 4.46
N ALA A 52 -0.83 -8.71 3.70
CA ALA A 52 -2.03 -9.28 3.07
C ALA A 52 -3.25 -9.48 3.99
N PRO A 53 -3.10 -9.97 5.25
CA PRO A 53 -4.26 -10.12 6.13
C PRO A 53 -5.00 -8.83 6.46
N PHE A 54 -4.37 -7.67 6.24
CA PHE A 54 -4.96 -6.37 6.54
C PHE A 54 -5.45 -5.64 5.30
N THR A 55 -5.54 -6.33 4.17
CA THR A 55 -5.97 -5.75 2.90
C THR A 55 -7.35 -5.09 3.01
N GLU A 56 -8.32 -5.76 3.61
CA GLU A 56 -9.67 -5.22 3.76
C GLU A 56 -9.68 -3.95 4.60
N GLU A 57 -8.91 -3.92 5.67
CA GLU A 57 -8.82 -2.73 6.52
C GLU A 57 -8.24 -1.55 5.74
N LEU A 58 -7.19 -1.79 4.94
CA LEU A 58 -6.61 -0.76 4.07
C LEU A 58 -7.64 -0.22 3.09
N LEU A 59 -8.35 -1.12 2.38
CA LEU A 59 -9.35 -0.72 1.41
C LEU A 59 -10.48 0.08 2.08
N ASN A 60 -10.90 -0.32 3.26
CA ASN A 60 -11.92 0.40 4.01
C ASN A 60 -11.42 1.77 4.44
N ASN A 61 -10.18 1.88 4.90
CA ASN A 61 -9.59 3.17 5.29
C ASN A 61 -9.53 4.13 4.10
N ILE A 62 -9.08 3.65 2.94
CA ILE A 62 -9.06 4.47 1.73
C ILE A 62 -10.47 4.92 1.37
N SER A 63 -11.44 4.00 1.40
CA SER A 63 -12.82 4.28 1.01
C SER A 63 -13.49 5.33 1.89
N LYS A 64 -13.02 5.51 3.12
CA LYS A 64 -13.53 6.57 4.00
C LYS A 64 -13.03 7.96 3.59
N VAL A 65 -11.98 8.03 2.79
CA VAL A 65 -11.43 9.29 2.29
C VAL A 65 -11.87 9.55 0.85
N THR A 66 -11.79 8.53 -0.02
CA THR A 66 -12.12 8.66 -1.44
C THR A 66 -12.53 7.30 -2.01
N PRO A 67 -13.37 7.27 -3.05
CA PRO A 67 -13.65 6.00 -3.74
C PRO A 67 -12.37 5.38 -4.31
N LEU A 68 -12.26 4.05 -4.21
CA LEU A 68 -11.07 3.33 -4.65
C LEU A 68 -10.76 3.53 -6.13
N ASP A 69 -11.80 3.62 -6.97
CA ASP A 69 -11.62 3.78 -8.42
C ASP A 69 -11.13 5.18 -8.84
N THR A 70 -10.97 6.11 -7.89
CA THR A 70 -10.44 7.44 -8.17
C THR A 70 -8.91 7.50 -8.05
N ILE A 71 -8.26 6.47 -7.53
CA ILE A 71 -6.81 6.48 -7.33
C ILE A 71 -6.12 6.44 -8.69
N ASP A 72 -5.22 7.41 -8.89
CA ASP A 72 -4.46 7.56 -10.14
C ASP A 72 -3.13 6.82 -10.11
N TYR A 73 -2.43 6.87 -8.99
CA TYR A 73 -1.09 6.30 -8.84
C TYR A 73 -0.95 5.54 -7.54
N ILE A 74 -0.22 4.43 -7.59
CA ILE A 74 0.19 3.68 -6.41
C ILE A 74 1.70 3.56 -6.47
N VAL A 75 2.40 4.13 -5.48
CA VAL A 75 3.86 4.13 -5.42
C VAL A 75 4.28 3.00 -4.48
N ILE A 76 5.11 2.09 -4.97
CA ILE A 76 5.61 0.96 -4.18
C ILE A 76 7.09 1.18 -3.91
N ASN A 77 7.41 1.54 -2.68
CA ASN A 77 8.79 1.73 -2.23
C ASN A 77 9.44 0.40 -1.83
N HIS A 78 8.65 -0.52 -1.26
CA HIS A 78 9.13 -1.82 -0.80
C HIS A 78 8.23 -2.92 -1.29
N VAL A 79 8.81 -4.00 -1.81
CA VAL A 79 8.04 -5.17 -2.26
C VAL A 79 7.98 -6.23 -1.17
N GLU A 80 8.53 -5.97 0.01
CA GLU A 80 8.42 -6.88 1.13
C GLU A 80 6.94 -7.09 1.50
N PRO A 81 6.54 -8.32 1.89
CA PRO A 81 5.11 -8.65 2.08
C PRO A 81 4.36 -7.74 3.05
N ASP A 82 5.04 -7.18 4.05
CA ASP A 82 4.42 -6.29 5.02
C ASP A 82 4.03 -4.92 4.42
N HIS A 83 4.59 -4.56 3.26
CA HIS A 83 4.29 -3.31 2.58
C HIS A 83 3.72 -3.50 1.17
N SER A 84 3.61 -4.73 0.70
CA SER A 84 3.12 -5.00 -0.65
C SER A 84 1.99 -6.02 -0.72
N GLY A 85 1.62 -6.63 0.40
CA GLY A 85 0.67 -7.74 0.41
C GLY A 85 -0.71 -7.41 -0.15
N ALA A 86 -1.11 -6.15 -0.12
CA ALA A 86 -2.41 -5.73 -0.65
C ALA A 86 -2.37 -5.36 -2.14
N MET A 87 -1.20 -5.44 -2.79
CA MET A 87 -1.07 -5.05 -4.21
C MET A 87 -2.06 -5.74 -5.14
N PRO A 88 -2.26 -7.07 -5.07
CA PRO A 88 -3.21 -7.72 -5.99
C PRO A 88 -4.64 -7.20 -5.83
N ALA A 89 -5.09 -6.97 -4.60
CA ALA A 89 -6.43 -6.45 -4.36
C ALA A 89 -6.56 -5.00 -4.85
N LEU A 90 -5.50 -4.20 -4.70
CA LEU A 90 -5.49 -2.83 -5.18
C LEU A 90 -5.52 -2.77 -6.71
N ALA A 91 -4.81 -3.67 -7.39
CA ALA A 91 -4.85 -3.74 -8.85
C ALA A 91 -6.28 -3.97 -9.35
N LYS A 92 -7.05 -4.75 -8.60
CA LYS A 92 -8.43 -5.07 -8.95
C LYS A 92 -9.39 -3.93 -8.58
N ALA A 93 -9.20 -3.34 -7.39
CA ALA A 93 -10.10 -2.30 -6.88
C ALA A 93 -9.84 -0.91 -7.48
N CYS A 94 -8.63 -0.68 -7.99
CA CYS A 94 -8.21 0.61 -8.55
C CYS A 94 -7.82 0.42 -10.03
N PRO A 95 -8.80 0.20 -10.92
CA PRO A 95 -8.49 -0.26 -12.28
C PRO A 95 -7.74 0.73 -13.15
N LYS A 96 -7.80 2.03 -12.84
CA LYS A 96 -7.05 3.03 -13.62
C LYS A 96 -5.68 3.36 -13.03
N ALA A 97 -5.37 2.83 -11.85
CA ALA A 97 -4.13 3.20 -11.16
C ALA A 97 -2.91 2.58 -11.82
N LYS A 98 -1.86 3.40 -11.98
CA LYS A 98 -0.54 2.93 -12.38
C LYS A 98 0.31 2.71 -11.15
N PHE A 99 1.06 1.62 -11.15
CA PHE A 99 1.97 1.27 -10.06
C PHE A 99 3.37 1.75 -10.41
N TYR A 100 3.87 2.74 -9.68
CA TYR A 100 5.23 3.25 -9.84
C TYR A 100 6.18 2.46 -8.96
N ILE A 101 7.23 1.91 -9.57
CA ILE A 101 8.12 0.94 -8.90
C ILE A 101 9.47 0.95 -9.61
N THR A 102 10.54 0.53 -8.90
CA THR A 102 11.84 0.33 -9.55
C THR A 102 11.82 -0.94 -10.40
N MET A 103 12.80 -1.09 -11.31
CA MET A 103 12.89 -2.32 -12.12
C MET A 103 13.09 -3.55 -11.25
N GLN A 104 13.93 -3.45 -10.21
CA GLN A 104 14.14 -4.55 -9.29
C GLN A 104 12.84 -4.91 -8.56
N GLY A 105 12.11 -3.91 -8.08
CA GLY A 105 10.84 -4.11 -7.43
C GLY A 105 9.79 -4.74 -8.34
N LYS A 106 9.75 -4.31 -9.60
CA LYS A 106 8.85 -4.89 -10.61
C LYS A 106 9.12 -6.38 -10.78
N ASN A 107 10.38 -6.77 -10.93
CA ASN A 107 10.74 -8.17 -11.10
C ASN A 107 10.33 -9.00 -9.88
N GLU A 108 10.55 -8.49 -8.68
CA GLU A 108 10.15 -9.16 -7.45
C GLU A 108 8.63 -9.28 -7.35
N ALA A 109 7.90 -8.22 -7.68
CA ALA A 109 6.45 -8.21 -7.62
C ALA A 109 5.83 -9.21 -8.59
N ILE A 110 6.35 -9.28 -9.82
CA ILE A 110 5.88 -10.24 -10.81
C ILE A 110 6.15 -11.67 -10.33
N GLN A 111 7.31 -11.91 -9.73
CA GLN A 111 7.65 -13.23 -9.21
C GLN A 111 6.71 -13.67 -8.08
N HIS A 112 6.31 -12.75 -7.21
CA HIS A 112 5.44 -13.05 -6.06
C HIS A 112 3.96 -13.05 -6.41
N TYR A 113 3.51 -12.11 -7.26
CA TYR A 113 2.08 -11.85 -7.46
C TYR A 113 1.62 -12.09 -8.90
N GLY A 114 2.55 -12.30 -9.83
CA GLY A 114 2.23 -12.44 -11.25
C GLY A 114 2.22 -11.10 -12.00
N ASP A 115 2.12 -11.17 -13.31
CA ASP A 115 2.13 -10.00 -14.19
C ASP A 115 0.69 -9.51 -14.38
N ILE A 116 0.14 -8.91 -13.33
CA ILE A 116 -1.26 -8.45 -13.29
C ILE A 116 -1.37 -6.95 -13.08
N PHE A 117 -0.24 -6.21 -13.07
CA PHE A 117 -0.20 -4.80 -12.72
C PHE A 117 0.14 -3.93 -13.93
N ASP A 118 -0.39 -2.70 -13.92
CA ASP A 118 0.02 -1.67 -14.87
C ASP A 118 1.21 -0.92 -14.26
N PHE A 119 2.41 -1.42 -14.52
CA PHE A 119 3.63 -0.86 -13.94
C PHE A 119 4.20 0.26 -14.79
N GLU A 120 4.66 1.31 -14.08
CA GLU A 120 5.52 2.35 -14.62
C GLU A 120 6.84 2.29 -13.85
N VAL A 121 7.92 1.88 -14.54
CA VAL A 121 9.22 1.73 -13.89
C VAL A 121 9.90 3.07 -13.76
N VAL A 122 10.37 3.38 -12.55
CA VAL A 122 11.11 4.61 -12.29
C VAL A 122 12.58 4.29 -12.04
N LYS A 123 13.45 5.25 -12.36
CA LYS A 123 14.89 5.13 -12.09
C LYS A 123 15.18 5.59 -10.68
N ASP A 124 16.13 4.93 -10.05
CA ASP A 124 16.63 5.32 -8.74
C ASP A 124 17.37 6.66 -8.78
#